data_947821e4dbd356597699452e45610ea1
#
_entry.id   947821e4dbd356597699452e45610ea1
#
_cell.length_a   1.000
_cell.length_b   1.000
_cell.length_c   1.000
_cell.angle_alpha   90.00
_cell.angle_beta   90.00
_cell.angle_gamma   90.00
#
_symmetry.space_group_name_H-M   'P 1'
#
loop_
_entity.id
_entity.type
_entity.pdbx_description
1 polymer ?
#
loop_
_entity_poly.entity_id
_entity_poly.type
_entity_poly.pdbx_seq_one_letter_code
_entity_poly.pdbx_strand_id
1 'polypeptide(L)' 'GATHYKVFIHINGNYKIGSYASEASAAVAYNKAADLAKTFGVTKQFPENYVDTLNPREYAELYTHVKISKKYIDYLKTFA' A
#
# COMPACT_ATOMS: atom_id res chain seq x y z
N GLY A 1 3.08 1.28 24.71
CA GLY A 1 2.03 1.64 23.79
C GLY A 1 2.05 0.83 22.52
N ALA A 2 0.97 0.85 21.80
CA ALA A 2 0.88 0.12 20.56
C ALA A 2 1.83 0.72 19.52
N THR A 3 2.59 -0.13 18.86
CA THR A 3 3.44 0.29 17.76
C THR A 3 2.63 0.26 16.48
N HIS A 4 2.66 1.37 15.77
CA HIS A 4 2.01 1.45 14.46
C HIS A 4 3.08 1.63 13.39
N TYR A 5 2.87 0.96 12.26
CA TYR A 5 3.77 1.01 11.11
C TYR A 5 3.19 1.99 10.09
N LYS A 6 3.83 3.14 9.96
CA LYS A 6 3.44 4.14 8.97
C LYS A 6 4.02 3.78 7.62
N VAL A 7 3.19 3.85 6.58
CA VAL A 7 3.60 3.47 5.23
C VAL A 7 3.50 4.68 4.32
N PHE A 8 4.57 4.90 3.56
CA PHE A 8 4.65 5.98 2.58
C PHE A 8 5.04 5.39 1.23
N ILE A 9 4.61 6.04 0.18
CA ILE A 9 5.04 5.71 -1.18
C ILE A 9 5.53 6.99 -1.86
N HIS A 10 6.64 6.87 -2.59
CA HIS A 10 7.22 8.01 -3.29
C HIS A 10 6.88 7.94 -4.78
N ILE A 11 6.10 8.89 -5.26
CA ILE A 11 5.79 9.01 -6.69
C ILE A 11 6.40 10.31 -7.20
N ASN A 12 5.78 11.41 -6.87
CA ASN A 12 6.29 12.75 -7.17
C ASN A 12 6.17 13.54 -5.87
N GLY A 13 6.82 13.02 -4.84
CA GLY A 13 6.70 13.43 -3.45
C GLY A 13 6.30 12.22 -2.59
N ASN A 14 6.37 12.37 -1.28
CA ASN A 14 6.00 11.30 -0.35
C ASN A 14 4.52 11.39 0.00
N TYR A 15 3.82 10.28 -0.16
CA TYR A 15 2.41 10.20 0.17
C TYR A 15 2.20 9.14 1.23
N LYS A 16 1.51 9.50 2.30
CA LYS A 16 1.19 8.55 3.36
C LYS A 16 0.07 7.64 2.90
N ILE A 17 0.32 6.33 2.99
CA ILE A 17 -0.67 5.30 2.66
C ILE A 17 -1.57 5.03 3.85
N GLY A 18 -0.99 4.95 5.04
CA GLY A 18 -1.74 4.70 6.25
C GLY A 18 -0.84 4.28 7.39
N SER A 19 -1.46 3.90 8.50
CA SER A 19 -0.78 3.35 9.67
C SER A 19 -1.41 2.00 10.00
N TYR A 20 -0.58 1.00 10.26
CA TYR A 20 -1.04 -0.38 10.39
C TYR A 20 -0.49 -1.01 11.66
N ALA A 21 -1.27 -1.93 12.24
CA ALA A 21 -0.94 -2.52 13.52
C ALA A 21 0.15 -3.60 13.42
N SER A 22 0.42 -4.13 12.23
CA SER A 22 1.43 -5.17 12.04
C SER A 22 2.31 -4.85 10.85
N GLU A 23 3.52 -5.41 10.88
CA GLU A 23 4.47 -5.29 9.78
C GLU A 23 3.91 -5.94 8.51
N ALA A 24 3.24 -7.09 8.65
CA ALA A 24 2.62 -7.78 7.51
C ALA A 24 1.54 -6.92 6.86
N SER A 25 0.67 -6.30 7.67
CA SER A 25 -0.35 -5.39 7.14
C SER A 25 0.26 -4.20 6.42
N ALA A 26 1.33 -3.63 6.99
CA ALA A 26 2.04 -2.52 6.36
C ALA A 26 2.63 -2.90 5.02
N ALA A 27 3.26 -4.08 4.92
CA ALA A 27 3.85 -4.56 3.68
C ALA A 27 2.79 -4.79 2.61
N VAL A 28 1.66 -5.41 2.98
CA VAL A 28 0.54 -5.65 2.06
C VAL A 28 -0.06 -4.33 1.61
N ALA A 29 -0.20 -3.36 2.51
CA ALA A 29 -0.75 -2.04 2.18
C ALA A 29 0.14 -1.31 1.16
N TYR A 30 1.46 -1.39 1.31
CA TYR A 30 2.37 -0.82 0.33
C TYR A 30 2.19 -1.47 -1.04
N ASN A 31 2.12 -2.80 -1.08
CA ASN A 31 1.91 -3.53 -2.32
C ASN A 31 0.60 -3.13 -2.99
N LYS A 32 -0.46 -3.00 -2.22
CA LYS A 32 -1.76 -2.56 -2.73
C LYS A 32 -1.68 -1.13 -3.28
N ALA A 33 -0.98 -0.23 -2.58
CA ALA A 33 -0.81 1.14 -3.04
C ALA A 33 -0.03 1.20 -4.35
N ALA A 34 1.00 0.35 -4.51
CA ALA A 34 1.77 0.26 -5.75
C ALA A 34 0.90 -0.27 -6.89
N ASP A 35 0.07 -1.27 -6.63
CA ASP A 35 -0.84 -1.82 -7.64
C ASP A 35 -1.86 -0.76 -8.08
N LEU A 36 -2.41 0.00 -7.14
CA LEU A 36 -3.33 1.09 -7.45
C LEU A 36 -2.66 2.16 -8.31
N ALA A 37 -1.41 2.50 -8.00
CA ALA A 37 -0.66 3.47 -8.80
C ALA A 37 -0.55 3.02 -10.25
N LYS A 38 -0.23 1.76 -10.48
CA LYS A 38 -0.15 1.19 -11.83
C LYS A 38 -1.51 1.25 -12.53
N THR A 39 -2.58 0.93 -11.81
CA THR A 39 -3.94 0.96 -12.34
C THR A 39 -4.32 2.36 -12.83
N PHE A 40 -3.88 3.39 -12.13
CA PHE A 40 -4.15 4.77 -12.51
C PHE A 40 -3.16 5.34 -13.53
N GLY A 41 -2.23 4.54 -14.03
CA GLY A 41 -1.35 4.95 -15.11
C GLY A 41 0.01 5.49 -14.69
N VAL A 42 0.38 5.33 -13.42
CA VAL A 42 1.73 5.69 -12.96
C VAL A 42 2.72 4.70 -13.55
N THR A 43 3.70 5.21 -14.29
CA THR A 43 4.67 4.36 -14.99
C THR A 43 5.87 3.99 -14.14
N LYS A 44 6.06 4.64 -13.01
CA LYS A 44 7.16 4.35 -12.09
C LYS A 44 7.03 2.93 -11.56
N GLN A 45 8.16 2.23 -11.46
CA GLN A 45 8.17 0.88 -10.90
C GLN A 45 8.40 0.94 -9.40
N PHE A 46 7.62 0.14 -8.68
CA PHE A 46 7.73 0.04 -7.22
C PHE A 46 8.08 -1.39 -6.87
N PRO A 47 9.17 -1.61 -6.11
CA PRO A 47 9.49 -2.95 -5.65
C PRO A 47 8.45 -3.39 -4.62
N GLU A 48 7.71 -4.45 -4.94
CA GLU A 48 6.73 -4.99 -4.01
C GLU A 48 7.41 -5.85 -2.95
N ASN A 49 6.84 -5.82 -1.74
CA ASN A 49 7.35 -6.60 -0.63
C ASN A 49 6.93 -8.06 -0.77
N TYR A 50 7.87 -8.97 -0.51
CA TYR A 50 7.54 -10.38 -0.37
C TYR A 50 7.17 -10.65 1.08
N VAL A 51 5.97 -11.17 1.31
CA VAL A 51 5.46 -11.42 2.65
C VAL A 51 5.35 -12.92 2.84
N ASP A 52 6.44 -13.52 3.33
CA ASP A 52 6.55 -14.98 3.47
C ASP A 52 5.82 -15.53 4.69
N THR A 53 5.42 -14.68 5.63
CA THR A 53 4.68 -15.08 6.82
C THR A 53 3.20 -15.36 6.55
N LEU A 54 2.73 -15.01 5.36
CA LEU A 54 1.33 -15.19 4.97
C LEU A 54 1.23 -16.21 3.85
N ASN A 55 0.25 -17.13 3.94
CA ASN A 55 -0.08 -17.95 2.79
C ASN A 55 -0.92 -17.12 1.79
N PRO A 56 -1.13 -17.61 0.54
CA PRO A 56 -1.85 -16.85 -0.47
C PRO A 56 -3.25 -16.42 -0.03
N ARG A 57 -3.96 -17.25 0.72
CA ARG A 57 -5.31 -16.92 1.20
C ARG A 57 -5.28 -15.81 2.23
N GLU A 58 -4.35 -15.88 3.18
CA GLU A 58 -4.18 -14.85 4.20
C GLU A 58 -3.77 -13.52 3.56
N TYR A 59 -2.88 -13.59 2.58
CA TYR A 59 -2.47 -12.40 1.83
C TYR A 59 -3.67 -11.75 1.14
N ALA A 60 -4.49 -12.54 0.45
CA ALA A 60 -5.65 -12.03 -0.28
C ALA A 60 -6.67 -11.39 0.68
N GLU A 61 -6.91 -12.01 1.84
CA GLU A 61 -7.79 -11.43 2.85
C GLU A 61 -7.27 -10.09 3.36
N LEU A 62 -5.99 -10.05 3.70
CA LEU A 62 -5.37 -8.83 4.21
C LEU A 62 -5.36 -7.74 3.16
N TYR A 63 -5.02 -8.09 1.92
CA TYR A 63 -5.03 -7.17 0.78
C TYR A 63 -6.42 -6.53 0.60
N THR A 64 -7.47 -7.31 0.76
CA THR A 64 -8.84 -6.81 0.62
C THR A 64 -9.22 -5.85 1.75
N HIS A 65 -8.71 -6.08 2.96
CA HIS A 65 -9.14 -5.36 4.15
C HIS A 65 -8.25 -4.17 4.52
N VAL A 66 -7.01 -4.11 4.07
CA VAL A 66 -6.15 -2.97 4.42
C VAL A 66 -6.73 -1.69 3.84
N LYS A 67 -6.80 -0.66 4.67
CA LYS A 67 -7.32 0.64 4.26
C LYS A 67 -6.20 1.47 3.67
N ILE A 68 -6.50 2.09 2.54
CA ILE A 68 -5.56 2.99 1.85
C ILE A 68 -6.10 4.41 1.98
N SER A 69 -5.21 5.36 2.28
CA SER A 69 -5.57 6.77 2.45
C SER A 69 -6.37 7.30 1.26
N LYS A 70 -7.49 7.95 1.56
CA LYS A 70 -8.30 8.60 0.53
C LYS A 70 -7.52 9.69 -0.19
N LYS A 71 -6.68 10.43 0.53
CA LYS A 71 -5.86 11.49 -0.09
C LYS A 71 -4.92 10.91 -1.13
N TYR A 72 -4.35 9.75 -0.85
CA TYR A 72 -3.48 9.08 -1.81
C TYR A 72 -4.27 8.65 -3.05
N ILE A 73 -5.44 8.04 -2.85
CA ILE A 73 -6.30 7.61 -3.95
C ILE A 73 -6.73 8.81 -4.79
N ASP A 74 -7.12 9.91 -4.16
CA ASP A 74 -7.52 11.13 -4.86
C ASP A 74 -6.35 11.69 -5.67
N TYR A 75 -5.14 11.64 -5.13
CA TYR A 75 -3.94 12.03 -5.87
C TYR A 75 -3.74 11.16 -7.11
N LEU A 76 -3.91 9.83 -6.98
CA LEU A 76 -3.78 8.93 -8.11
C LEU A 76 -4.77 9.23 -9.22
N LYS A 77 -5.96 9.68 -8.90
CA LYS A 77 -6.98 10.03 -9.91
C LYS A 77 -6.51 11.15 -10.83
N THR A 78 -5.51 11.92 -10.43
CA THR A 78 -4.95 12.96 -11.31
C THR A 78 -4.16 12.39 -12.47
N PHE A 79 -3.79 11.12 -12.43
CA PHE A 79 -3.08 10.42 -13.51
C PHE A 79 -4.04 9.77 -14.52
N ALA A 80 -5.30 9.67 -14.18
CA ALA A 80 -6.28 9.00 -15.03
C ALA A 80 -6.80 9.93 -16.13
#